data_d69231a7255718a92c4feaf24b0f862a
#
_entry.id   d69231a7255718a92c4feaf24b0f862a
#
_cell.length_a   1.000
_cell.length_b   1.000
_cell.length_c   1.000
_cell.angle_alpha   90.00
_cell.angle_beta   90.00
_cell.angle_gamma   90.00
#
_symmetry.space_group_name_H-M   'P 1'
#
loop_
_entity.id
_entity.type
_entity.pdbx_description
1 polymer ?
#
loop_
_entity_poly.entity_id
_entity_poly.type
_entity_poly.pdbx_seq_one_letter_code
_entity_poly.pdbx_strand_id
1 'polypeptide(L)'
;MASVESFSTIGLDPRRKLTYWNDRATETFSPLVSDPVDIRTFNGSIARASIGDLTLAEVYSDAQLVRHSRQHVARTRSSLFFLHLQMEGESVNRQDGREARLGAGDFTLCDSTRHYEIAFGGANRMLVLGIPDAILRRHIACPECLVAIPMVAQSGVCALLSRFLRNFWFEYQKQMDMPTAARVNTAILDLVAAAYADLPQSRSDRSSLATAHRIRIINFIEAHLNDPDLTPTRIAEACKMTTRYLHHLFSDQDETVARYILRRRLEACSRALLSPSQRGRTVTAIAFDYGFNSPTHFGRVFRAKFGATPREYRREKQDVAA
;
A
#
# COMPACT_ATOMS: atom_id res chain seq x y z
N MET A 1 -7.13 -0.83 -24.10
CA MET A 1 -7.60 0.48 -23.63
C MET A 1 -7.79 0.37 -22.11
N ALA A 2 -7.21 1.25 -21.32
CA ALA A 2 -7.46 1.27 -19.89
C ALA A 2 -8.89 1.81 -19.69
N SER A 3 -9.79 0.98 -19.18
CA SER A 3 -11.17 1.36 -18.90
C SER A 3 -11.29 1.78 -17.43
N VAL A 4 -12.03 2.85 -17.18
CA VAL A 4 -12.45 3.21 -15.83
C VAL A 4 -13.62 2.32 -15.45
N GLU A 5 -13.44 1.55 -14.37
CA GLU A 5 -14.51 0.75 -13.77
C GLU A 5 -15.23 1.59 -12.70
N SER A 6 -16.55 1.59 -12.71
CA SER A 6 -17.34 2.37 -11.77
C SER A 6 -18.35 1.50 -11.03
N PHE A 7 -18.46 1.71 -9.73
CA PHE A 7 -19.39 1.03 -8.82
C PHE A 7 -20.17 2.08 -8.02
N SER A 8 -21.45 1.84 -7.78
CA SER A 8 -22.30 2.76 -7.01
C SER A 8 -23.32 1.99 -6.17
N THR A 9 -23.61 2.49 -5.00
CA THR A 9 -24.69 1.98 -4.14
C THR A 9 -26.03 2.64 -4.44
N ILE A 10 -26.07 3.67 -5.29
CA ILE A 10 -27.30 4.37 -5.67
C ILE A 10 -28.22 3.39 -6.42
N GLY A 11 -29.49 3.33 -6.00
CA GLY A 11 -30.49 2.42 -6.59
C GLY A 11 -30.45 0.99 -6.05
N LEU A 12 -29.53 0.63 -5.17
CA LEU A 12 -29.52 -0.68 -4.52
C LEU A 12 -30.48 -0.74 -3.33
N ASP A 13 -30.99 -1.96 -3.06
CA ASP A 13 -31.75 -2.24 -1.85
C ASP A 13 -30.93 -1.87 -0.61
N PRO A 14 -31.47 -1.10 0.35
CA PRO A 14 -30.74 -0.69 1.57
C PRO A 14 -30.10 -1.86 2.33
N ARG A 15 -30.75 -3.04 2.33
CA ARG A 15 -30.22 -4.26 3.00
C ARG A 15 -28.94 -4.80 2.35
N ARG A 16 -28.70 -4.51 1.08
CA ARG A 16 -27.57 -5.00 0.29
C ARG A 16 -26.46 -3.95 0.13
N LYS A 17 -26.77 -2.66 0.35
CA LYS A 17 -25.84 -1.55 0.11
C LYS A 17 -24.52 -1.73 0.84
N LEU A 18 -24.54 -2.01 2.15
CA LEU A 18 -23.32 -2.10 2.95
C LEU A 18 -22.44 -3.28 2.57
N THR A 19 -23.03 -4.44 2.33
CA THR A 19 -22.28 -5.62 1.87
C THR A 19 -21.64 -5.34 0.52
N TYR A 20 -22.43 -4.84 -0.44
CA TYR A 20 -21.91 -4.48 -1.75
C TYR A 20 -20.77 -3.45 -1.67
N TRP A 21 -20.94 -2.39 -0.84
CA TRP A 21 -19.93 -1.37 -0.63
C TRP A 21 -18.64 -1.94 -0.09
N ASN A 22 -18.70 -2.74 0.97
CA ASN A 22 -17.54 -3.38 1.58
C ASN A 22 -16.83 -4.34 0.62
N ASP A 23 -17.57 -5.09 -0.20
CA ASP A 23 -16.99 -5.98 -1.21
C ASP A 23 -16.22 -5.18 -2.27
N ARG A 24 -16.83 -4.10 -2.81
CA ARG A 24 -16.19 -3.25 -3.83
C ARG A 24 -14.99 -2.48 -3.27
N ALA A 25 -15.09 -1.96 -2.05
CA ALA A 25 -13.97 -1.30 -1.38
C ALA A 25 -12.82 -2.26 -1.09
N THR A 26 -13.12 -3.47 -0.60
CA THR A 26 -12.13 -4.53 -0.36
C THR A 26 -11.43 -4.96 -1.66
N GLU A 27 -12.17 -5.11 -2.75
CA GLU A 27 -11.62 -5.47 -4.06
C GLU A 27 -10.72 -4.36 -4.63
N THR A 28 -11.09 -3.10 -4.40
CA THR A 28 -10.36 -1.94 -4.93
C THR A 28 -9.08 -1.66 -4.17
N PHE A 29 -9.10 -1.77 -2.85
CA PHE A 29 -7.99 -1.33 -1.99
C PHE A 29 -7.33 -2.50 -1.26
N SER A 30 -7.92 -2.91 -0.15
CA SER A 30 -7.45 -3.98 0.73
C SER A 30 -8.63 -4.45 1.59
N PRO A 31 -8.55 -5.62 2.24
CA PRO A 31 -9.59 -6.02 3.18
C PRO A 31 -9.88 -4.91 4.19
N LEU A 32 -11.11 -4.43 4.26
CA LEU A 32 -11.54 -3.37 5.16
C LEU A 32 -13.03 -3.50 5.48
N VAL A 33 -13.48 -2.76 6.47
CA VAL A 33 -14.89 -2.61 6.82
C VAL A 33 -15.22 -1.13 6.91
N SER A 34 -16.31 -0.77 6.28
CA SER A 34 -16.95 0.55 6.40
C SER A 34 -18.12 0.47 7.39
N ASP A 35 -18.20 1.45 8.25
CA ASP A 35 -19.24 1.62 9.25
C ASP A 35 -19.92 2.98 9.03
N PRO A 36 -20.97 3.05 8.20
CA PRO A 36 -21.70 4.28 7.92
C PRO A 36 -22.42 4.81 9.15
N VAL A 37 -22.51 6.13 9.30
CA VAL A 37 -23.27 6.78 10.37
C VAL A 37 -24.77 6.44 10.25
N ASP A 38 -25.30 6.41 9.04
CA ASP A 38 -26.67 5.93 8.77
C ASP A 38 -26.66 4.99 7.55
N ILE A 39 -26.84 3.71 7.81
CA ILE A 39 -26.86 2.67 6.78
C ILE A 39 -28.03 2.80 5.80
N ARG A 40 -29.14 3.42 6.20
CA ARG A 40 -30.35 3.51 5.38
C ARG A 40 -30.20 4.54 4.27
N THR A 41 -29.58 5.67 4.61
CA THR A 41 -29.38 6.79 3.68
C THR A 41 -28.02 6.74 2.98
N PHE A 42 -27.09 5.90 3.47
CA PHE A 42 -25.74 5.82 2.96
C PHE A 42 -25.68 5.62 1.45
N ASN A 43 -24.89 6.45 0.80
CA ASN A 43 -24.49 6.28 -0.60
C ASN A 43 -22.98 6.36 -0.73
N GLY A 44 -22.45 5.57 -1.65
CA GLY A 44 -21.05 5.58 -2.00
C GLY A 44 -20.86 5.19 -3.46
N SER A 45 -19.80 5.70 -4.06
CA SER A 45 -19.35 5.30 -5.39
C SER A 45 -17.82 5.24 -5.45
N ILE A 46 -17.32 4.32 -6.27
CA ILE A 46 -15.89 4.15 -6.56
C ILE A 46 -15.76 4.14 -8.08
N ALA A 47 -14.87 4.99 -8.60
CA ALA A 47 -14.41 4.92 -9.98
C ALA A 47 -12.90 4.63 -9.94
N ARG A 48 -12.46 3.53 -10.56
CA ARG A 48 -11.05 3.09 -10.49
C ARG A 48 -10.46 2.82 -11.87
N ALA A 49 -9.16 3.02 -11.98
CA ALA A 49 -8.36 2.69 -13.17
C ALA A 49 -6.96 2.24 -12.78
N SER A 50 -6.35 1.40 -13.63
CA SER A 50 -4.93 1.03 -13.51
C SER A 50 -4.10 1.88 -14.47
N ILE A 51 -3.00 2.45 -13.98
CA ILE A 51 -2.07 3.28 -14.74
C ILE A 51 -0.70 2.62 -14.64
N GLY A 52 -0.41 1.68 -15.55
CA GLY A 52 0.75 0.81 -15.42
C GLY A 52 0.71 0.02 -14.12
N ASP A 53 1.73 0.20 -13.26
CA ASP A 53 1.81 -0.48 -11.96
C ASP A 53 1.03 0.23 -10.84
N LEU A 54 0.55 1.46 -11.08
CA LEU A 54 -0.23 2.23 -10.11
C LEU A 54 -1.73 2.00 -10.32
N THR A 55 -2.49 2.18 -9.24
CA THR A 55 -3.95 2.25 -9.30
C THR A 55 -4.41 3.62 -8.84
N LEU A 56 -5.42 4.17 -9.49
CA LEU A 56 -6.04 5.42 -9.10
C LEU A 56 -7.53 5.19 -8.93
N ALA A 57 -8.08 5.61 -7.81
CA ALA A 57 -9.50 5.44 -7.53
C ALA A 57 -10.07 6.70 -6.89
N GLU A 58 -11.15 7.20 -7.47
CA GLU A 58 -11.97 8.24 -6.86
C GLU A 58 -13.08 7.58 -6.04
N VAL A 59 -13.17 7.98 -4.78
CA VAL A 59 -14.19 7.50 -3.84
C VAL A 59 -15.05 8.67 -3.42
N TYR A 60 -16.34 8.56 -3.66
CA TYR A 60 -17.36 9.39 -3.02
C TYR A 60 -18.07 8.55 -1.95
N SER A 61 -18.31 9.11 -0.78
CA SER A 61 -19.17 8.48 0.22
C SER A 61 -19.79 9.49 1.17
N ASP A 62 -20.93 9.11 1.75
CA ASP A 62 -21.47 9.78 2.91
C ASP A 62 -20.62 9.47 4.16
N ALA A 63 -20.99 10.08 5.30
CA ALA A 63 -20.30 9.93 6.57
C ALA A 63 -20.14 8.45 6.97
N GLN A 64 -18.90 8.03 7.26
CA GLN A 64 -18.57 6.65 7.64
C GLN A 64 -17.23 6.58 8.38
N LEU A 65 -17.02 5.47 9.07
CA LEU A 65 -15.73 5.10 9.61
C LEU A 65 -15.19 3.85 8.88
N VAL A 66 -14.06 3.99 8.20
CA VAL A 66 -13.37 2.89 7.52
C VAL A 66 -12.32 2.32 8.47
N ARG A 67 -12.34 0.99 8.65
CA ARG A 67 -11.37 0.28 9.49
C ARG A 67 -10.66 -0.84 8.74
N HIS A 68 -9.34 -0.78 8.73
CA HIS A 68 -8.47 -1.88 8.34
C HIS A 68 -7.84 -2.46 9.61
N SER A 69 -8.48 -3.46 10.21
CA SER A 69 -8.08 -4.06 11.48
C SER A 69 -6.90 -5.02 11.33
N ARG A 70 -6.32 -5.47 12.44
CA ARG A 70 -5.28 -6.52 12.44
C ARG A 70 -5.72 -7.83 11.77
N GLN A 71 -7.02 -8.18 11.83
CA GLN A 71 -7.57 -9.34 11.11
C GLN A 71 -7.56 -9.11 9.59
N HIS A 72 -7.82 -7.87 9.15
CA HIS A 72 -7.75 -7.49 7.74
C HIS A 72 -6.31 -7.49 7.24
N VAL A 73 -5.33 -7.01 8.03
CA VAL A 73 -3.90 -7.11 7.73
C VAL A 73 -3.48 -8.55 7.43
N ALA A 74 -3.94 -9.52 8.25
CA ALA A 74 -3.63 -10.93 8.04
C ALA A 74 -4.17 -11.50 6.70
N ARG A 75 -5.20 -10.88 6.13
CA ARG A 75 -5.81 -11.25 4.84
C ARG A 75 -5.28 -10.44 3.65
N THR A 76 -4.49 -9.40 3.90
CA THR A 76 -3.93 -8.54 2.86
C THR A 76 -2.93 -9.31 2.01
N ARG A 77 -3.21 -9.41 0.71
CA ARG A 77 -2.42 -10.22 -0.24
C ARG A 77 -1.28 -9.44 -0.90
N SER A 78 -1.40 -8.12 -0.97
CA SER A 78 -0.44 -7.21 -1.61
C SER A 78 -0.01 -6.12 -0.66
N SER A 79 1.27 -5.73 -0.71
CA SER A 79 1.78 -4.60 0.05
C SER A 79 1.65 -3.35 -0.80
N LEU A 80 0.74 -2.46 -0.42
CA LEU A 80 0.49 -1.19 -1.07
C LEU A 80 0.65 -0.05 -0.07
N PHE A 81 1.11 1.07 -0.56
CA PHE A 81 0.89 2.35 0.07
C PHE A 81 -0.23 3.06 -0.66
N PHE A 82 -1.12 3.68 0.08
CA PHE A 82 -2.17 4.54 -0.46
C PHE A 82 -1.84 5.99 -0.17
N LEU A 83 -1.80 6.83 -1.19
CA LEU A 83 -1.83 8.27 -1.00
C LEU A 83 -3.29 8.70 -1.06
N HIS A 84 -3.81 9.14 0.07
CA HIS A 84 -5.16 9.67 0.24
C HIS A 84 -5.16 11.18 -0.01
N LEU A 85 -5.72 11.61 -1.13
CA LEU A 85 -5.88 13.03 -1.47
C LEU A 85 -7.34 13.43 -1.27
N GLN A 86 -7.59 14.32 -0.32
CA GLN A 86 -8.93 14.84 -0.08
C GLN A 86 -9.33 15.79 -1.21
N MET A 87 -10.39 15.46 -1.95
CA MET A 87 -10.89 16.28 -3.05
C MET A 87 -11.95 17.29 -2.57
N GLU A 88 -12.91 16.79 -1.78
CA GLU A 88 -14.03 17.55 -1.19
C GLU A 88 -14.35 17.00 0.20
N GLY A 89 -14.82 17.86 1.11
CA GLY A 89 -15.08 17.48 2.50
C GLY A 89 -13.80 17.38 3.32
N GLU A 90 -13.86 16.63 4.41
CA GLU A 90 -12.77 16.45 5.37
C GLU A 90 -12.67 15.00 5.81
N SER A 91 -11.45 14.57 6.15
CA SER A 91 -11.21 13.25 6.73
C SER A 91 -10.16 13.29 7.83
N VAL A 92 -10.23 12.28 8.72
CA VAL A 92 -9.23 12.03 9.74
C VAL A 92 -8.65 10.64 9.53
N ASN A 93 -7.38 10.58 9.14
CA ASN A 93 -6.65 9.35 8.87
C ASN A 93 -5.76 9.01 10.07
N ARG A 94 -5.90 7.81 10.65
CA ARG A 94 -5.13 7.36 11.81
C ARG A 94 -4.34 6.11 11.49
N GLN A 95 -3.05 6.16 11.74
CA GLN A 95 -2.14 5.01 11.61
C GLN A 95 -0.90 5.20 12.49
N ASP A 96 -0.39 4.13 13.10
CA ASP A 96 0.85 4.12 13.89
C ASP A 96 0.89 5.20 15.00
N GLY A 97 -0.23 5.42 15.70
CA GLY A 97 -0.35 6.42 16.76
C GLY A 97 -0.36 7.87 16.27
N ARG A 98 -0.40 8.11 14.95
CA ARG A 98 -0.48 9.44 14.35
C ARG A 98 -1.89 9.69 13.80
N GLU A 99 -2.21 10.98 13.67
CA GLU A 99 -3.47 11.43 13.11
C GLU A 99 -3.21 12.53 12.07
N ALA A 100 -3.67 12.32 10.84
CA ALA A 100 -3.68 13.32 9.78
C ALA A 100 -5.11 13.79 9.53
N ARG A 101 -5.38 15.07 9.79
CA ARG A 101 -6.61 15.75 9.40
C ARG A 101 -6.41 16.35 8.03
N LEU A 102 -7.27 16.02 7.08
CA LEU A 102 -7.18 16.47 5.69
C LEU A 102 -8.39 17.31 5.34
N GLY A 103 -8.13 18.52 4.89
CA GLY A 103 -9.09 19.35 4.16
C GLY A 103 -8.92 19.20 2.64
N ALA A 104 -9.78 19.88 1.88
CA ALA A 104 -9.75 19.81 0.42
C ALA A 104 -8.37 20.23 -0.16
N GLY A 105 -7.77 19.34 -0.91
CA GLY A 105 -6.42 19.48 -1.49
C GLY A 105 -5.33 18.79 -0.69
N ASP A 106 -5.50 18.59 0.61
CA ASP A 106 -4.49 17.95 1.47
C ASP A 106 -4.41 16.44 1.21
N PHE A 107 -3.27 15.84 1.56
CA PHE A 107 -3.07 14.41 1.36
C PHE A 107 -2.21 13.80 2.47
N THR A 108 -2.23 12.47 2.55
CA THR A 108 -1.37 11.69 3.45
C THR A 108 -1.07 10.32 2.86
N LEU A 109 0.00 9.67 3.34
CA LEU A 109 0.26 8.25 3.05
C LEU A 109 -0.38 7.35 4.10
N CYS A 110 -0.77 6.14 3.66
CA CYS A 110 -1.27 5.06 4.48
C CYS A 110 -0.63 3.74 4.03
N ASP A 111 -0.20 2.89 4.95
CA ASP A 111 0.39 1.56 4.70
C ASP A 111 -0.68 0.48 4.84
N SER A 112 -1.02 -0.23 3.76
CA SER A 112 -1.99 -1.32 3.75
C SER A 112 -1.54 -2.58 4.51
N THR A 113 -0.28 -2.66 4.92
CA THR A 113 0.24 -3.81 5.68
C THR A 113 0.08 -3.65 7.18
N ARG A 114 -0.51 -2.55 7.64
CA ARG A 114 -0.76 -2.21 9.04
C ARG A 114 -2.19 -1.77 9.25
N HIS A 115 -2.66 -1.85 10.48
CA HIS A 115 -4.00 -1.37 10.82
C HIS A 115 -4.08 0.16 10.67
N TYR A 116 -5.22 0.62 10.19
CA TYR A 116 -5.52 2.05 10.05
C TYR A 116 -7.02 2.30 10.19
N GLU A 117 -7.36 3.55 10.46
CA GLU A 117 -8.73 4.05 10.45
C GLU A 117 -8.83 5.36 9.65
N ILE A 118 -9.95 5.52 8.94
CA ILE A 118 -10.28 6.77 8.24
C ILE A 118 -11.71 7.15 8.62
N ALA A 119 -11.86 8.32 9.26
CA ALA A 119 -13.16 8.85 9.63
C ALA A 119 -13.56 9.98 8.67
N PHE A 120 -14.77 9.87 8.14
CA PHE A 120 -15.44 10.88 7.34
C PHE A 120 -16.65 11.41 8.10
N GLY A 121 -16.62 12.69 8.49
CA GLY A 121 -17.67 13.33 9.26
C GLY A 121 -18.92 13.72 8.47
N GLY A 122 -18.84 13.70 7.13
CA GLY A 122 -19.90 14.07 6.20
C GLY A 122 -19.64 13.50 4.81
N ALA A 123 -20.43 13.97 3.84
CA ALA A 123 -20.18 13.66 2.42
C ALA A 123 -18.77 14.11 2.03
N ASN A 124 -18.06 13.24 1.34
CA ASN A 124 -16.68 13.49 0.96
C ASN A 124 -16.34 12.89 -0.41
N ARG A 125 -15.28 13.43 -1.01
CA ARG A 125 -14.68 12.89 -2.21
C ARG A 125 -13.17 12.77 -1.99
N MET A 126 -12.62 11.60 -2.19
CA MET A 126 -11.20 11.29 -1.99
C MET A 126 -10.64 10.63 -3.25
N LEU A 127 -9.47 11.08 -3.70
CA LEU A 127 -8.70 10.40 -4.72
C LEU A 127 -7.63 9.56 -4.02
N VAL A 128 -7.61 8.27 -4.31
CA VAL A 128 -6.68 7.31 -3.70
C VAL A 128 -5.72 6.78 -4.77
N LEU A 129 -4.43 7.06 -4.58
CA LEU A 129 -3.37 6.51 -5.43
C LEU A 129 -2.76 5.29 -4.72
N GLY A 130 -2.98 4.11 -5.28
CA GLY A 130 -2.38 2.86 -4.81
C GLY A 130 -1.01 2.64 -5.44
N ILE A 131 0.02 2.56 -4.61
CA ILE A 131 1.43 2.43 -5.02
C ILE A 131 1.98 1.12 -4.44
N PRO A 132 2.45 0.17 -5.27
CA PRO A 132 3.14 -1.01 -4.77
C PRO A 132 4.36 -0.65 -3.91
N ASP A 133 4.49 -1.28 -2.74
CA ASP A 133 5.56 -1.03 -1.78
C ASP A 133 6.95 -1.05 -2.44
N ALA A 134 7.22 -2.04 -3.29
CA ALA A 134 8.51 -2.16 -3.98
C ALA A 134 8.79 -1.00 -4.95
N ILE A 135 7.76 -0.34 -5.46
CA ILE A 135 7.89 0.80 -6.36
C ILE A 135 8.14 2.06 -5.54
N LEU A 136 7.31 2.32 -4.51
CA LEU A 136 7.48 3.51 -3.68
C LEU A 136 8.85 3.56 -2.99
N ARG A 137 9.39 2.41 -2.57
CA ARG A 137 10.72 2.33 -1.94
C ARG A 137 11.88 2.68 -2.84
N ARG A 138 11.71 2.74 -4.15
CA ARG A 138 12.74 3.23 -5.08
C ARG A 138 12.85 4.75 -5.04
N HIS A 139 11.79 5.45 -4.63
CA HIS A 139 11.71 6.90 -4.58
C HIS A 139 11.78 7.44 -3.15
N ILE A 140 11.26 6.69 -2.18
CA ILE A 140 11.21 7.05 -0.75
C ILE A 140 11.78 5.89 0.07
N ALA A 141 12.86 6.13 0.79
CA ALA A 141 13.59 5.09 1.52
C ALA A 141 12.79 4.48 2.68
N CYS A 142 11.99 5.27 3.41
CA CYS A 142 11.16 4.81 4.54
C CYS A 142 9.73 5.36 4.43
N PRO A 143 8.90 4.85 3.50
CA PRO A 143 7.55 5.37 3.34
C PRO A 143 6.66 5.12 4.58
N GLU A 144 6.91 4.06 5.35
CA GLU A 144 6.23 3.81 6.63
C GLU A 144 6.47 4.87 7.70
N CYS A 145 7.57 5.61 7.60
CA CYS A 145 7.83 6.74 8.50
C CYS A 145 6.97 7.96 8.19
N LEU A 146 6.34 7.98 7.03
CA LEU A 146 5.59 9.11 6.47
C LEU A 146 4.07 8.91 6.50
N VAL A 147 3.59 7.78 7.05
CA VAL A 147 2.15 7.49 7.14
C VAL A 147 1.46 8.39 8.16
N ALA A 148 0.22 8.72 7.89
CA ALA A 148 -0.62 9.59 8.72
C ALA A 148 0.05 10.92 9.11
N ILE A 149 0.85 11.49 8.20
CA ILE A 149 1.38 12.86 8.31
C ILE A 149 0.59 13.72 7.31
N PRO A 150 -0.09 14.78 7.78
CA PRO A 150 -0.86 15.65 6.88
C PRO A 150 0.07 16.50 6.02
N MET A 151 -0.09 16.39 4.70
CA MET A 151 0.61 17.20 3.72
C MET A 151 -0.33 18.29 3.23
N VAL A 152 -0.11 19.49 3.72
CA VAL A 152 -0.98 20.66 3.44
C VAL A 152 -0.64 21.22 2.06
N ALA A 153 -1.62 21.23 1.16
CA ALA A 153 -1.44 21.57 -0.25
C ALA A 153 -1.71 23.06 -0.57
N GLN A 154 -1.37 23.97 0.33
CA GLN A 154 -1.57 25.40 0.11
C GLN A 154 -0.54 26.01 -0.85
N SER A 155 0.70 25.50 -0.85
CA SER A 155 1.79 26.04 -1.68
C SER A 155 2.86 24.97 -1.98
N GLY A 156 3.86 25.31 -2.79
CA GLY A 156 5.02 24.47 -3.08
C GLY A 156 4.69 23.16 -3.78
N VAL A 157 5.53 22.16 -3.54
CA VAL A 157 5.42 20.83 -4.20
C VAL A 157 4.14 20.09 -3.81
N CYS A 158 3.66 20.26 -2.58
CA CYS A 158 2.39 19.67 -2.15
C CYS A 158 1.21 20.18 -2.99
N ALA A 159 1.15 21.49 -3.23
CA ALA A 159 0.11 22.08 -4.09
C ALA A 159 0.23 21.62 -5.54
N LEU A 160 1.46 21.47 -6.06
CA LEU A 160 1.71 20.94 -7.41
C LEU A 160 1.23 19.51 -7.53
N LEU A 161 1.62 18.63 -6.61
CA LEU A 161 1.20 17.21 -6.61
C LEU A 161 -0.33 17.09 -6.52
N SER A 162 -0.95 17.80 -5.59
CA SER A 162 -2.41 17.80 -5.41
C SER A 162 -3.13 18.20 -6.69
N ARG A 163 -2.77 19.33 -7.29
CA ARG A 163 -3.37 19.82 -8.55
C ARG A 163 -3.09 18.87 -9.71
N PHE A 164 -1.86 18.35 -9.79
CA PHE A 164 -1.48 17.41 -10.84
C PHE A 164 -2.34 16.15 -10.79
N LEU A 165 -2.47 15.50 -9.63
CA LEU A 165 -3.25 14.27 -9.49
C LEU A 165 -4.75 14.50 -9.80
N ARG A 166 -5.32 15.61 -9.36
CA ARG A 166 -6.72 15.97 -9.63
C ARG A 166 -6.96 16.18 -11.13
N ASN A 167 -6.12 16.98 -11.78
CA ASN A 167 -6.23 17.26 -13.21
C ASN A 167 -5.95 15.99 -14.04
N PHE A 168 -4.94 15.22 -13.64
CA PHE A 168 -4.61 13.94 -14.29
C PHE A 168 -5.79 12.98 -14.24
N TRP A 169 -6.44 12.81 -13.08
CA TRP A 169 -7.62 11.95 -12.95
C TRP A 169 -8.77 12.40 -13.85
N PHE A 170 -9.03 13.69 -13.89
CA PHE A 170 -10.08 14.27 -14.73
C PHE A 170 -9.82 14.04 -16.23
N GLU A 171 -8.59 14.22 -16.69
CA GLU A 171 -8.22 13.99 -18.09
C GLU A 171 -8.12 12.49 -18.42
N TYR A 172 -7.68 11.66 -17.47
CA TYR A 172 -7.56 10.21 -17.69
C TYR A 172 -8.92 9.55 -17.96
N GLN A 173 -9.99 10.03 -17.35
CA GLN A 173 -11.34 9.56 -17.61
C GLN A 173 -11.78 9.79 -19.08
N LYS A 174 -11.10 10.69 -19.80
CA LYS A 174 -11.38 11.03 -21.22
C LYS A 174 -10.59 10.19 -22.23
N GLN A 175 -9.82 9.20 -21.79
CA GLN A 175 -8.95 8.27 -22.54
C GLN A 175 -7.51 8.76 -22.76
N MET A 176 -6.54 7.98 -22.28
CA MET A 176 -5.11 8.16 -22.46
C MET A 176 -4.47 6.86 -22.97
N ASP A 177 -3.44 6.93 -23.80
CA ASP A 177 -2.74 5.75 -24.30
C ASP A 177 -1.74 5.18 -23.28
N MET A 178 -1.43 3.88 -23.41
CA MET A 178 -0.58 3.14 -22.46
C MET A 178 0.90 3.57 -22.44
N PRO A 179 1.56 3.93 -23.56
CA PRO A 179 2.94 4.40 -23.54
C PRO A 179 3.13 5.69 -22.73
N THR A 180 2.15 6.58 -22.76
CA THR A 180 2.14 7.81 -21.99
C THR A 180 1.94 7.53 -20.49
N ALA A 181 1.12 6.54 -20.13
CA ALA A 181 0.86 6.15 -18.75
C ALA A 181 2.13 5.79 -17.95
N ALA A 182 3.05 5.03 -18.55
CA ALA A 182 4.31 4.63 -17.88
C ALA A 182 5.21 5.82 -17.56
N ARG A 183 5.26 6.82 -18.42
CA ARG A 183 6.03 8.07 -18.20
C ARG A 183 5.38 8.93 -17.11
N VAL A 184 4.06 8.98 -17.11
CA VAL A 184 3.30 9.71 -16.09
C VAL A 184 3.47 9.08 -14.72
N ASN A 185 3.54 7.75 -14.60
CA ASN A 185 3.82 7.06 -13.34
C ASN A 185 5.12 7.53 -12.70
N THR A 186 6.20 7.65 -13.48
CA THR A 186 7.48 8.15 -12.97
C THR A 186 7.33 9.58 -12.46
N ALA A 187 6.67 10.46 -13.21
CA ALA A 187 6.44 11.84 -12.80
C ALA A 187 5.60 11.95 -11.51
N ILE A 188 4.57 11.11 -11.36
CA ILE A 188 3.76 11.02 -10.13
C ILE A 188 4.65 10.66 -8.94
N LEU A 189 5.46 9.61 -9.08
CA LEU A 189 6.31 9.09 -8.00
C LEU A 189 7.40 10.09 -7.61
N ASP A 190 7.99 10.80 -8.56
CA ASP A 190 8.98 11.85 -8.32
C ASP A 190 8.34 13.04 -7.57
N LEU A 191 7.12 13.45 -7.95
CA LEU A 191 6.39 14.49 -7.23
C LEU A 191 5.99 14.04 -5.81
N VAL A 192 5.57 12.79 -5.63
CA VAL A 192 5.30 12.22 -4.30
C VAL A 192 6.57 12.26 -3.44
N ALA A 193 7.70 11.77 -3.97
CA ALA A 193 8.97 11.80 -3.25
C ALA A 193 9.41 13.23 -2.90
N ALA A 194 9.29 14.16 -3.84
CA ALA A 194 9.62 15.56 -3.63
C ALA A 194 8.72 16.24 -2.57
N ALA A 195 7.42 15.90 -2.53
CA ALA A 195 6.49 16.44 -1.54
C ALA A 195 6.88 16.03 -0.11
N TYR A 196 7.40 14.83 0.08
CA TYR A 196 7.82 14.32 1.39
C TYR A 196 9.29 14.62 1.74
N ALA A 197 10.11 15.11 0.78
CA ALA A 197 11.54 15.35 0.99
C ALA A 197 11.85 16.42 2.05
N ASP A 198 10.98 17.42 2.17
CA ASP A 198 11.20 18.58 3.05
C ASP A 198 10.59 18.44 4.45
N LEU A 199 10.02 17.28 4.78
CA LEU A 199 9.46 17.09 6.11
C LEU A 199 10.56 17.15 7.19
N PRO A 200 10.32 17.87 8.31
CA PRO A 200 11.28 17.94 9.42
C PRO A 200 11.61 16.56 10.03
N GLN A 201 10.72 15.57 9.89
CA GLN A 201 10.98 14.19 10.28
C GLN A 201 12.07 13.52 9.43
N SER A 202 12.37 14.03 8.26
CA SER A 202 13.59 13.67 7.51
C SER A 202 14.85 14.37 8.07
N ARG A 203 14.70 15.38 8.94
CA ARG A 203 15.76 16.28 9.43
C ARG A 203 15.97 16.32 10.95
N SER A 204 15.13 15.68 11.80
CA SER A 204 15.27 15.81 13.26
C SER A 204 16.26 14.83 13.87
N ASP A 205 17.25 15.36 14.63
CA ASP A 205 18.50 14.70 15.03
C ASP A 205 18.43 13.47 15.97
N ARG A 206 17.31 13.17 16.61
CA ARG A 206 17.17 11.94 17.42
C ARG A 206 16.23 10.92 16.82
N SER A 207 15.16 11.35 16.23
CA SER A 207 14.27 10.53 15.39
C SER A 207 14.94 10.23 14.04
N SER A 208 15.82 11.09 13.53
CA SER A 208 16.54 10.88 12.29
C SER A 208 17.58 9.75 12.39
N LEU A 209 18.26 9.56 13.52
CA LEU A 209 19.23 8.49 13.68
C LEU A 209 18.56 7.12 13.74
N ALA A 210 17.45 6.99 14.48
CA ALA A 210 16.64 5.77 14.53
C ALA A 210 16.01 5.49 13.16
N THR A 211 15.50 6.51 12.49
CA THR A 211 14.95 6.44 11.14
C THR A 211 16.01 6.10 10.11
N ALA A 212 17.18 6.75 10.15
CA ALA A 212 18.32 6.45 9.26
C ALA A 212 18.85 5.02 9.48
N HIS A 213 18.93 4.57 10.73
CA HIS A 213 19.29 3.18 11.03
C HIS A 213 18.25 2.21 10.48
N ARG A 214 16.97 2.53 10.61
CA ARG A 214 15.89 1.70 10.09
C ARG A 214 15.90 1.63 8.56
N ILE A 215 16.08 2.76 7.86
CA ILE A 215 16.27 2.81 6.41
C ILE A 215 17.45 1.89 6.00
N ARG A 216 18.56 2.01 6.69
CA ARG A 216 19.75 1.19 6.43
C ARG A 216 19.47 -0.30 6.62
N ILE A 217 18.72 -0.67 7.68
CA ILE A 217 18.32 -2.05 7.95
C ILE A 217 17.40 -2.56 6.82
N ILE A 218 16.37 -1.79 6.45
CA ILE A 218 15.41 -2.16 5.41
C ILE A 218 16.13 -2.33 4.07
N ASN A 219 16.95 -1.37 3.68
CA ASN A 219 17.73 -1.45 2.44
C ASN A 219 18.66 -2.66 2.43
N PHE A 220 19.30 -2.97 3.57
CA PHE A 220 20.11 -4.16 3.69
C PHE A 220 19.30 -5.44 3.53
N ILE A 221 18.12 -5.53 4.19
CA ILE A 221 17.22 -6.68 4.05
C ILE A 221 16.77 -6.84 2.59
N GLU A 222 16.33 -5.77 1.94
CA GLU A 222 15.83 -5.82 0.56
C GLU A 222 16.91 -6.26 -0.43
N ALA A 223 18.16 -5.82 -0.23
CA ALA A 223 19.29 -6.22 -1.06
C ALA A 223 19.73 -7.68 -0.86
N HIS A 224 19.37 -8.30 0.29
CA HIS A 224 19.81 -9.63 0.67
C HIS A 224 18.65 -10.62 0.90
N LEU A 225 17.45 -10.36 0.36
CA LEU A 225 16.30 -11.26 0.52
C LEU A 225 16.53 -12.67 -0.02
N ASN A 226 17.39 -12.80 -1.02
CA ASN A 226 17.79 -14.06 -1.64
C ASN A 226 18.79 -14.87 -0.80
N ASP A 227 19.43 -14.26 0.20
CA ASP A 227 20.38 -14.94 1.06
C ASP A 227 19.65 -15.79 2.13
N PRO A 228 19.75 -17.14 2.09
CA PRO A 228 19.08 -18.00 3.05
C PRO A 228 19.54 -17.79 4.49
N ASP A 229 20.79 -17.30 4.68
CA ASP A 229 21.39 -17.06 5.99
C ASP A 229 21.13 -15.65 6.54
N LEU A 230 20.22 -14.88 5.90
CA LEU A 230 19.82 -13.57 6.40
C LEU A 230 19.07 -13.71 7.72
N THR A 231 19.76 -13.41 8.82
CA THR A 231 19.26 -13.45 10.20
C THR A 231 19.32 -12.07 10.84
N PRO A 232 18.53 -11.81 11.92
CA PRO A 232 18.62 -10.56 12.67
C PRO A 232 20.05 -10.26 13.17
N THR A 233 20.80 -11.27 13.57
CA THR A 233 22.20 -11.13 14.02
C THR A 233 23.08 -10.61 12.88
N ARG A 234 22.99 -11.22 11.71
CA ARG A 234 23.77 -10.81 10.53
C ARG A 234 23.42 -9.41 10.04
N ILE A 235 22.15 -9.04 10.12
CA ILE A 235 21.69 -7.68 9.81
C ILE A 235 22.29 -6.67 10.81
N ALA A 236 22.26 -6.98 12.10
CA ALA A 236 22.80 -6.12 13.14
C ALA A 236 24.30 -5.90 12.95
N GLU A 237 25.06 -6.96 12.67
CA GLU A 237 26.50 -6.92 12.37
C GLU A 237 26.80 -6.05 11.14
N ALA A 238 26.11 -6.29 10.02
CA ALA A 238 26.29 -5.53 8.79
C ALA A 238 25.91 -4.04 8.95
N CYS A 239 24.90 -3.76 9.76
CA CYS A 239 24.49 -2.40 10.07
C CYS A 239 25.29 -1.75 11.21
N LYS A 240 26.30 -2.44 11.79
CA LYS A 240 27.15 -1.98 12.91
C LYS A 240 26.32 -1.56 14.13
N MET A 241 25.38 -2.39 14.54
CA MET A 241 24.52 -2.17 15.70
C MET A 241 24.34 -3.46 16.51
N THR A 242 23.81 -3.35 17.72
CA THR A 242 23.46 -4.53 18.53
C THR A 242 22.14 -5.15 18.08
N THR A 243 22.00 -6.47 18.18
CA THR A 243 20.73 -7.17 17.89
C THR A 243 19.59 -6.65 18.76
N ARG A 244 19.88 -6.26 20.01
CA ARG A 244 18.90 -5.65 20.91
C ARG A 244 18.36 -4.32 20.35
N TYR A 245 19.25 -3.46 19.83
CA TYR A 245 18.86 -2.19 19.22
C TYR A 245 18.10 -2.40 17.91
N LEU A 246 18.50 -3.36 17.10
CA LEU A 246 17.76 -3.79 15.91
C LEU A 246 16.31 -4.18 16.28
N HIS A 247 16.13 -5.03 17.29
CA HIS A 247 14.78 -5.40 17.75
C HIS A 247 14.01 -4.21 18.33
N HIS A 248 14.68 -3.30 19.04
CA HIS A 248 14.05 -2.09 19.55
C HIS A 248 13.54 -1.18 18.43
N LEU A 249 14.27 -1.02 17.34
CA LEU A 249 13.84 -0.26 16.16
C LEU A 249 12.61 -0.87 15.44
N PHE A 250 12.30 -2.14 15.72
CA PHE A 250 11.12 -2.84 15.21
C PHE A 250 10.05 -3.09 16.28
N SER A 251 10.30 -2.79 17.57
CA SER A 251 9.35 -3.06 18.67
C SER A 251 8.12 -2.16 18.64
N ASP A 252 8.25 -0.95 18.10
CA ASP A 252 7.14 0.00 17.95
C ASP A 252 6.19 -0.38 16.80
N GLN A 253 6.45 -1.54 16.18
CA GLN A 253 5.68 -2.07 15.08
C GLN A 253 5.13 -3.44 15.43
N ASP A 254 3.92 -3.73 14.99
CA ASP A 254 3.29 -5.04 15.15
C ASP A 254 4.02 -6.20 14.43
N GLU A 255 5.21 -5.94 13.86
CA GLU A 255 5.97 -6.90 13.07
C GLU A 255 7.43 -7.00 13.53
N THR A 256 7.89 -8.20 13.86
CA THR A 256 9.31 -8.45 14.16
C THR A 256 10.17 -8.46 12.89
N VAL A 257 11.49 -8.20 13.02
CA VAL A 257 12.45 -8.28 11.90
C VAL A 257 12.33 -9.58 11.12
N ALA A 258 12.22 -10.71 11.84
CA ALA A 258 12.07 -12.04 11.21
C ALA A 258 10.77 -12.17 10.42
N ARG A 259 9.66 -11.62 10.94
CA ARG A 259 8.38 -11.58 10.21
C ARG A 259 8.45 -10.65 9.01
N TYR A 260 9.12 -9.52 9.13
CA TYR A 260 9.36 -8.60 8.01
C TYR A 260 10.10 -9.32 6.87
N ILE A 261 11.23 -9.98 7.15
CA ILE A 261 11.99 -10.75 6.15
C ILE A 261 11.11 -11.82 5.49
N LEU A 262 10.40 -12.61 6.30
CA LEU A 262 9.52 -13.67 5.79
C LEU A 262 8.43 -13.09 4.88
N ARG A 263 7.79 -12.01 5.27
CA ARG A 263 6.77 -11.33 4.48
C ARG A 263 7.32 -10.86 3.14
N ARG A 264 8.48 -10.18 3.14
CA ARG A 264 9.11 -9.67 1.92
C ARG A 264 9.53 -10.80 0.96
N ARG A 265 10.07 -11.91 1.48
CA ARG A 265 10.38 -13.10 0.68
C ARG A 265 9.14 -13.69 0.04
N LEU A 266 8.05 -13.85 0.79
CA LEU A 266 6.80 -14.37 0.26
C LEU A 266 6.20 -13.47 -0.84
N GLU A 267 6.27 -12.16 -0.68
CA GLU A 267 5.83 -11.18 -1.68
C GLU A 267 6.69 -11.21 -2.94
N ALA A 268 8.01 -11.37 -2.80
CA ALA A 268 8.91 -11.53 -3.92
C ALA A 268 8.62 -12.84 -4.69
N CYS A 269 8.42 -13.95 -3.97
CA CYS A 269 8.01 -15.22 -4.57
C CYS A 269 6.66 -15.11 -5.30
N SER A 270 5.66 -14.45 -4.72
CA SER A 270 4.35 -14.31 -5.36
C SER A 270 4.42 -13.55 -6.69
N ARG A 271 5.21 -12.47 -6.74
CA ARG A 271 5.48 -11.75 -7.99
C ARG A 271 6.22 -12.60 -9.02
N ALA A 272 7.26 -13.34 -8.58
CA ALA A 272 8.01 -14.23 -9.47
C ALA A 272 7.14 -15.36 -10.04
N LEU A 273 6.24 -15.93 -9.23
CA LEU A 273 5.31 -16.97 -9.68
C LEU A 273 4.37 -16.49 -10.80
N LEU A 274 4.05 -15.20 -10.84
CA LEU A 274 3.17 -14.59 -11.85
C LEU A 274 3.92 -14.04 -13.05
N SER A 275 5.24 -13.86 -12.93
CA SER A 275 6.06 -13.28 -14.00
C SER A 275 6.15 -14.18 -15.22
N PRO A 276 5.87 -13.68 -16.45
CA PRO A 276 6.02 -14.44 -17.67
C PRO A 276 7.44 -14.98 -17.88
N SER A 277 8.46 -14.26 -17.46
CA SER A 277 9.87 -14.68 -17.54
C SER A 277 10.23 -15.88 -16.66
N GLN A 278 9.39 -16.20 -15.68
CA GLN A 278 9.59 -17.30 -14.72
C GLN A 278 8.68 -18.51 -14.99
N ARG A 279 7.90 -18.52 -16.10
CA ARG A 279 6.91 -19.60 -16.39
C ARG A 279 7.54 -21.00 -16.45
N GLY A 280 8.77 -21.12 -16.98
CA GLY A 280 9.48 -22.39 -17.08
C GLY A 280 10.14 -22.89 -15.80
N ARG A 281 10.18 -22.09 -14.73
CA ARG A 281 10.86 -22.43 -13.49
C ARG A 281 9.94 -23.14 -12.50
N THR A 282 10.51 -24.09 -11.74
CA THR A 282 9.75 -24.79 -10.69
C THR A 282 9.44 -23.86 -9.53
N VAL A 283 8.34 -24.14 -8.82
CA VAL A 283 7.97 -23.42 -7.58
C VAL A 283 9.09 -23.49 -6.55
N THR A 284 9.74 -24.64 -6.44
CA THR A 284 10.86 -24.89 -5.52
C THR A 284 12.08 -24.05 -5.88
N ALA A 285 12.44 -23.96 -7.16
CA ALA A 285 13.56 -23.13 -7.61
C ALA A 285 13.31 -21.65 -7.27
N ILE A 286 12.11 -21.16 -7.51
CA ILE A 286 11.72 -19.78 -7.15
C ILE A 286 11.83 -19.57 -5.63
N ALA A 287 11.36 -20.50 -4.81
CA ALA A 287 11.48 -20.38 -3.37
C ALA A 287 12.94 -20.29 -2.90
N PHE A 288 13.82 -21.10 -3.46
CA PHE A 288 15.26 -21.07 -3.14
C PHE A 288 15.92 -19.77 -3.58
N ASP A 289 15.57 -19.20 -4.72
CA ASP A 289 16.09 -17.92 -5.17
C ASP A 289 15.76 -16.76 -4.22
N TYR A 290 14.69 -16.89 -3.44
CA TYR A 290 14.31 -15.91 -2.43
C TYR A 290 14.58 -16.37 -1.00
N GLY A 291 15.61 -17.21 -0.81
CA GLY A 291 16.20 -17.53 0.50
C GLY A 291 15.37 -18.48 1.37
N PHE A 292 14.45 -19.28 0.79
CA PHE A 292 13.83 -20.37 1.51
C PHE A 292 14.70 -21.63 1.43
N ASN A 293 14.96 -22.26 2.57
CA ASN A 293 15.77 -23.49 2.65
C ASN A 293 14.90 -24.77 2.62
N SER A 294 13.57 -24.65 2.77
CA SER A 294 12.65 -25.80 2.85
C SER A 294 11.40 -25.53 2.02
N PRO A 295 11.15 -26.36 0.99
CA PRO A 295 9.93 -26.30 0.19
C PRO A 295 8.66 -26.52 1.02
N THR A 296 8.73 -27.39 2.02
CA THR A 296 7.61 -27.67 2.92
C THR A 296 7.27 -26.46 3.79
N HIS A 297 8.29 -25.81 4.38
CA HIS A 297 8.11 -24.57 5.13
C HIS A 297 7.54 -23.47 4.22
N PHE A 298 8.14 -23.29 3.04
CA PHE A 298 7.65 -22.31 2.06
C PHE A 298 6.17 -22.52 1.72
N GLY A 299 5.78 -23.75 1.34
CA GLY A 299 4.40 -24.08 0.98
C GLY A 299 3.40 -23.76 2.10
N ARG A 300 3.75 -24.08 3.36
CA ARG A 300 2.92 -23.81 4.53
C ARG A 300 2.73 -22.30 4.77
N VAL A 301 3.82 -21.53 4.81
CA VAL A 301 3.74 -20.07 5.10
C VAL A 301 3.15 -19.30 3.92
N PHE A 302 3.38 -19.74 2.68
CA PHE A 302 2.77 -19.16 1.49
C PHE A 302 1.25 -19.34 1.51
N ARG A 303 0.77 -20.59 1.77
CA ARG A 303 -0.67 -20.85 1.88
C ARG A 303 -1.31 -20.08 3.03
N ALA A 304 -0.62 -19.95 4.17
CA ALA A 304 -1.11 -19.16 5.30
C ALA A 304 -1.30 -17.68 4.94
N LYS A 305 -0.38 -17.11 4.09
CA LYS A 305 -0.45 -15.71 3.67
C LYS A 305 -1.43 -15.47 2.51
N PHE A 306 -1.41 -16.32 1.50
CA PHE A 306 -2.14 -16.07 0.24
C PHE A 306 -3.42 -16.90 0.08
N GLY A 307 -3.72 -17.81 1.01
CA GLY A 307 -4.92 -18.65 1.00
C GLY A 307 -4.87 -19.85 0.07
N ALA A 308 -3.87 -19.90 -0.83
CA ALA A 308 -3.68 -20.98 -1.82
C ALA A 308 -2.24 -21.49 -1.78
N THR A 309 -2.02 -22.74 -2.21
CA THR A 309 -0.65 -23.24 -2.39
C THR A 309 0.06 -22.47 -3.53
N PRO A 310 1.40 -22.40 -3.56
CA PRO A 310 2.13 -21.70 -4.62
C PRO A 310 1.78 -22.19 -6.03
N ARG A 311 1.45 -23.49 -6.19
CA ARG A 311 1.04 -24.07 -7.48
C ARG A 311 -0.36 -23.63 -7.90
N GLU A 312 -1.32 -23.66 -6.97
CA GLU A 312 -2.68 -23.17 -7.18
C GLU A 312 -2.67 -21.68 -7.50
N TYR A 313 -1.93 -20.87 -6.73
CA TYR A 313 -1.77 -19.44 -6.91
C TYR A 313 -1.23 -19.08 -8.31
N ARG A 314 -0.22 -19.84 -8.80
CA ARG A 314 0.30 -19.67 -10.15
C ARG A 314 -0.76 -19.98 -11.21
N ARG A 315 -1.50 -21.09 -11.07
CA ARG A 315 -2.50 -21.55 -12.05
C ARG A 315 -3.69 -20.59 -12.11
N GLU A 316 -4.32 -20.28 -10.98
CA GLU A 316 -5.51 -19.43 -10.92
C GLU A 316 -5.30 -18.03 -11.54
N LYS A 317 -4.11 -17.48 -11.39
CA LYS A 317 -3.79 -16.16 -11.94
C LYS A 317 -3.33 -16.18 -13.40
N GLN A 318 -2.88 -17.34 -13.90
CA GLN A 318 -2.56 -17.52 -15.31
C GLN A 318 -3.83 -17.73 -16.15
N ASP A 319 -4.82 -18.44 -15.61
CA ASP A 319 -6.12 -18.68 -16.26
C ASP A 319 -6.98 -17.39 -16.37
N VAL A 320 -6.76 -16.41 -15.50
CA VAL A 320 -7.43 -15.09 -15.54
C VAL A 320 -6.76 -14.12 -16.54
N ALA A 321 -5.51 -14.38 -16.93
CA ALA A 321 -4.71 -13.53 -17.83
C ALA A 321 -4.61 -14.06 -19.27
N ALA A 322 -5.23 -15.20 -19.57
CA ALA A 322 -5.38 -15.81 -20.90
C ALA A 322 -6.78 -15.55 -21.47
#